data_8ffc80f6eed44296c250f5858cd31c53
#
_entry.id   8ffc80f6eed44296c250f5858cd31c53
#
_cell.length_a   1.000
_cell.length_b   1.000
_cell.length_c   1.000
_cell.angle_alpha   90.00
_cell.angle_beta   90.00
_cell.angle_gamma   90.00
#
_symmetry.space_group_name_H-M   'P 1'
#
loop_
_entity.id
_entity.type
_entity.pdbx_description
1 polymer ?
#
loop_
_entity_poly.entity_id
_entity_poly.type
_entity_poly.pdbx_seq_one_letter_code
_entity_poly.pdbx_strand_id
1 'polypeptide(L)'
;MEIFFDIFQNLVDQFTNPKKRVFILYLFLSILIAAGWLILHKKKSLKESIKFIFNPKVFFSKSATSDYKVFFINQVIMLLISPHLLTQITIATALYFFFFEISFLDMGLFATTPKYIIISLFTLTHFIVDDFSKYIVHRWMHRWPFLWALHKVHHSATNLTPMTVFRTHPLEGLVFTLRSAFAQGLTISTFVYFFAGGVDLYTVLGANLFVFLFNVFGSNLR
;
A
#
# COMPACT_ATOMS: atom_id res chain seq x y z
N MET A 1 3.18 18.32 23.13
CA MET A 1 4.55 17.86 22.77
C MET A 1 4.50 16.47 22.13
N GLU A 2 3.70 15.55 22.65
CA GLU A 2 3.52 14.18 22.10
C GLU A 2 3.06 14.15 20.63
N ILE A 3 2.01 14.88 20.28
CA ILE A 3 1.51 14.91 18.88
C ILE A 3 2.58 15.36 17.87
N PHE A 4 3.41 16.33 18.26
CA PHE A 4 4.51 16.78 17.37
C PHE A 4 5.57 15.69 17.20
N PHE A 5 5.88 14.98 18.28
CA PHE A 5 6.81 13.85 18.25
C PHE A 5 6.27 12.71 17.38
N ASP A 6 4.99 12.40 17.51
CA ASP A 6 4.32 11.36 16.70
C ASP A 6 4.30 11.71 15.20
N ILE A 7 4.02 12.97 14.87
CA ILE A 7 4.10 13.45 13.46
C ILE A 7 5.53 13.28 12.95
N PHE A 8 6.52 13.69 13.73
CA PHE A 8 7.93 13.58 13.35
C PHE A 8 8.34 12.11 13.15
N GLN A 9 7.99 11.23 14.09
CA GLN A 9 8.25 9.79 13.96
C GLN A 9 7.58 9.20 12.71
N ASN A 10 6.32 9.54 12.43
CA ASN A 10 5.63 9.07 11.23
C ASN A 10 6.29 9.56 9.93
N LEU A 11 6.80 10.79 9.92
CA LEU A 11 7.57 11.31 8.79
C LEU A 11 8.87 10.55 8.59
N VAL A 12 9.62 10.30 9.65
CA VAL A 12 10.86 9.51 9.61
C VAL A 12 10.58 8.08 9.15
N ASP A 13 9.51 7.46 9.65
CA ASP A 13 9.08 6.11 9.28
C ASP A 13 8.84 5.95 7.76
N GLN A 14 8.36 6.99 7.07
CA GLN A 14 8.19 6.94 5.61
C GLN A 14 9.50 6.64 4.87
N PHE A 15 10.64 7.08 5.42
CA PHE A 15 11.96 6.94 4.79
C PHE A 15 12.80 5.79 5.35
N THR A 16 12.52 5.36 6.58
CA THR A 16 13.32 4.34 7.28
C THR A 16 12.68 2.96 7.29
N ASN A 17 11.38 2.87 7.07
CA ASN A 17 10.64 1.61 7.08
C ASN A 17 10.61 0.98 5.68
N PRO A 18 11.14 -0.23 5.49
CA PRO A 18 11.16 -0.91 4.18
C PRO A 18 9.77 -1.25 3.63
N LYS A 19 8.71 -1.19 4.45
CA LYS A 19 7.32 -1.35 4.00
C LYS A 19 6.76 -0.09 3.32
N LYS A 20 7.46 1.03 3.38
CA LYS A 20 7.03 2.30 2.79
C LYS A 20 7.62 2.52 1.41
N ARG A 21 6.84 3.15 0.52
CA ARG A 21 7.21 3.36 -0.89
C ARG A 21 8.42 4.28 -1.10
N VAL A 22 8.68 5.20 -0.18
CA VAL A 22 9.81 6.15 -0.24
C VAL A 22 10.96 5.75 0.69
N PHE A 23 11.05 4.46 1.05
CA PHE A 23 12.19 3.96 1.81
C PHE A 23 13.51 4.35 1.15
N ILE A 24 14.44 4.87 1.94
CA ILE A 24 15.67 5.49 1.46
C ILE A 24 16.48 4.58 0.53
N LEU A 25 16.51 3.28 0.79
CA LEU A 25 17.23 2.34 -0.07
C LEU A 25 16.57 2.19 -1.45
N TYR A 26 15.22 2.24 -1.53
CA TYR A 26 14.52 2.19 -2.81
C TYR A 26 14.78 3.47 -3.63
N LEU A 27 14.81 4.63 -2.96
CA LEU A 27 15.16 5.90 -3.62
C LEU A 27 16.59 5.86 -4.14
N PHE A 28 17.52 5.34 -3.35
CA PHE A 28 18.92 5.18 -3.76
C PHE A 28 19.06 4.25 -4.97
N LEU A 29 18.42 3.08 -4.93
CA LEU A 29 18.40 2.13 -6.06
C LEU A 29 17.77 2.74 -7.31
N SER A 30 16.69 3.52 -7.16
CA SER A 30 16.06 4.22 -8.28
C SER A 30 17.00 5.24 -8.91
N ILE A 31 17.78 5.97 -8.12
CA ILE A 31 18.79 6.90 -8.59
C ILE A 31 19.89 6.16 -9.36
N LEU A 32 20.39 5.02 -8.83
CA LEU A 32 21.39 4.22 -9.50
C LEU A 32 20.92 3.68 -10.86
N ILE A 33 19.69 3.16 -10.90
CA ILE A 33 19.07 2.64 -12.14
C ILE A 33 18.89 3.78 -13.15
N ALA A 34 18.36 4.93 -12.73
CA ALA A 34 18.18 6.08 -13.61
C ALA A 34 19.51 6.64 -14.14
N ALA A 35 20.51 6.77 -13.28
CA ALA A 35 21.85 7.21 -13.68
C ALA A 35 22.49 6.23 -14.66
N GLY A 36 22.45 4.93 -14.36
CA GLY A 36 22.94 3.86 -15.24
C GLY A 36 22.26 3.91 -16.62
N TRP A 37 20.93 4.06 -16.66
CA TRP A 37 20.21 4.19 -17.93
C TRP A 37 20.61 5.44 -18.71
N LEU A 38 20.76 6.60 -18.04
CA LEU A 38 21.19 7.85 -18.67
C LEU A 38 22.61 7.75 -19.25
N ILE A 39 23.52 7.08 -18.55
CA ILE A 39 24.89 6.87 -19.00
C ILE A 39 24.93 5.89 -20.18
N LEU A 40 24.27 4.74 -20.07
CA LEU A 40 24.37 3.67 -21.07
C LEU A 40 23.59 3.99 -22.34
N HIS A 41 22.35 4.49 -22.23
CA HIS A 41 21.48 4.72 -23.39
C HIS A 41 21.47 6.14 -23.89
N LYS A 42 21.60 7.14 -23.01
CA LYS A 42 21.64 8.55 -23.40
C LYS A 42 23.05 9.12 -23.53
N LYS A 43 24.10 8.29 -23.28
CA LYS A 43 25.52 8.65 -23.35
C LYS A 43 25.87 9.91 -22.56
N LYS A 44 25.16 10.16 -21.46
CA LYS A 44 25.43 11.31 -20.58
C LYS A 44 26.59 10.98 -19.63
N SER A 45 27.36 11.99 -19.25
CA SER A 45 28.32 11.86 -18.16
C SER A 45 27.61 11.64 -16.82
N LEU A 46 28.32 11.12 -15.82
CA LEU A 46 27.77 10.95 -14.46
C LEU A 46 27.27 12.29 -13.88
N LYS A 47 28.05 13.35 -14.07
CA LYS A 47 27.69 14.71 -13.59
C LYS A 47 26.42 15.23 -14.25
N GLU A 48 26.25 15.05 -15.54
CA GLU A 48 25.04 15.43 -16.26
C GLU A 48 23.83 14.59 -15.85
N SER A 49 24.03 13.29 -15.60
CA SER A 49 22.98 12.39 -15.12
C SER A 49 22.48 12.81 -13.75
N ILE A 50 23.37 13.10 -12.81
CA ILE A 50 23.01 13.58 -11.46
C ILE A 50 22.28 14.94 -11.58
N LYS A 51 22.78 15.88 -12.38
CA LYS A 51 22.14 17.18 -12.60
C LYS A 51 20.74 17.04 -13.23
N PHE A 52 20.55 16.05 -14.09
CA PHE A 52 19.25 15.75 -14.70
C PHE A 52 18.27 15.16 -13.69
N ILE A 53 18.72 14.18 -12.90
CA ILE A 53 17.89 13.50 -11.87
C ILE A 53 17.47 14.51 -10.78
N PHE A 54 18.41 15.32 -10.29
CA PHE A 54 18.16 16.31 -9.23
C PHE A 54 17.90 17.71 -9.79
N ASN A 55 17.12 17.81 -10.88
CA ASN A 55 16.80 19.10 -11.48
C ASN A 55 15.93 19.97 -10.54
N PRO A 56 16.44 21.11 -10.04
CA PRO A 56 15.68 21.97 -9.13
C PRO A 56 14.36 22.46 -9.71
N LYS A 57 14.28 22.67 -11.03
CA LYS A 57 13.05 23.09 -11.71
C LYS A 57 11.92 22.05 -11.57
N VAL A 58 12.25 20.77 -11.41
CA VAL A 58 11.28 19.70 -11.18
C VAL A 58 10.90 19.64 -9.70
N PHE A 59 11.89 19.58 -8.80
CA PHE A 59 11.67 19.41 -7.36
C PHE A 59 11.03 20.63 -6.68
N PHE A 60 11.27 21.85 -7.19
CA PHE A 60 10.68 23.09 -6.68
C PHE A 60 9.59 23.65 -7.58
N SER A 61 9.06 22.84 -8.51
CA SER A 61 7.90 23.24 -9.32
C SER A 61 6.65 23.42 -8.44
N LYS A 62 5.68 24.18 -8.93
CA LYS A 62 4.37 24.32 -8.27
C LYS A 62 3.71 22.97 -8.02
N SER A 63 3.87 22.01 -8.95
CA SER A 63 3.38 20.64 -8.80
C SER A 63 4.06 19.94 -7.62
N ALA A 64 5.40 19.87 -7.60
CA ALA A 64 6.12 19.21 -6.51
C ALA A 64 5.87 19.88 -5.14
N THR A 65 5.79 21.21 -5.09
CA THR A 65 5.45 21.93 -3.85
C THR A 65 4.06 21.56 -3.33
N SER A 66 3.10 21.31 -4.24
CA SER A 66 1.78 20.80 -3.85
C SER A 66 1.86 19.38 -3.31
N ASP A 67 2.74 18.50 -3.85
CA ASP A 67 2.97 17.15 -3.32
C ASP A 67 3.45 17.19 -1.87
N TYR A 68 4.42 18.07 -1.55
CA TYR A 68 4.94 18.21 -0.19
C TYR A 68 3.88 18.68 0.79
N LYS A 69 3.03 19.63 0.37
CA LYS A 69 1.91 20.12 1.21
C LYS A 69 0.88 19.03 1.46
N VAL A 70 0.45 18.34 0.41
CA VAL A 70 -0.53 17.24 0.50
C VAL A 70 0.02 16.11 1.33
N PHE A 71 1.29 15.75 1.16
CA PHE A 71 1.95 14.75 1.98
C PHE A 71 1.87 15.10 3.48
N PHE A 72 2.28 16.31 3.85
CA PHE A 72 2.25 16.74 5.25
C PHE A 72 0.83 16.76 5.82
N ILE A 73 -0.15 17.31 5.08
CA ILE A 73 -1.55 17.35 5.49
C ILE A 73 -2.08 15.93 5.70
N ASN A 74 -1.77 15.00 4.78
CA ASN A 74 -2.20 13.60 4.90
C ASN A 74 -1.58 12.92 6.11
N GLN A 75 -0.32 13.18 6.47
CA GLN A 75 0.29 12.61 7.68
C GLN A 75 -0.47 13.06 8.94
N VAL A 76 -0.80 14.35 9.04
CA VAL A 76 -1.55 14.88 10.19
C VAL A 76 -2.96 14.27 10.26
N ILE A 77 -3.68 14.26 9.13
CA ILE A 77 -5.05 13.72 9.08
C ILE A 77 -5.05 12.21 9.41
N MET A 78 -4.12 11.45 8.86
CA MET A 78 -4.05 10.01 9.10
C MET A 78 -3.64 9.69 10.55
N LEU A 79 -2.79 10.49 11.17
CA LEU A 79 -2.46 10.36 12.59
C LEU A 79 -3.70 10.51 13.48
N LEU A 80 -4.57 11.48 13.16
CA LEU A 80 -5.79 11.73 13.92
C LEU A 80 -6.88 10.66 13.70
N ILE A 81 -6.96 10.12 12.48
CA ILE A 81 -8.02 9.18 12.09
C ILE A 81 -7.62 7.72 12.36
N SER A 82 -6.34 7.35 12.20
CA SER A 82 -5.89 5.95 12.25
C SER A 82 -6.29 5.19 13.53
N PRO A 83 -6.31 5.79 14.74
CA PRO A 83 -6.74 5.07 15.94
C PRO A 83 -8.21 4.65 15.92
N HIS A 84 -9.02 5.31 15.09
CA HIS A 84 -10.48 5.07 14.98
C HIS A 84 -10.83 4.17 13.79
N LEU A 85 -9.85 3.75 12.99
CA LEU A 85 -10.10 2.90 11.84
C LEU A 85 -10.23 1.43 12.25
N LEU A 86 -11.15 0.75 11.57
CA LEU A 86 -11.26 -0.70 11.65
C LEU A 86 -9.97 -1.34 11.14
N THR A 87 -9.36 -2.16 11.99
CA THR A 87 -8.16 -2.91 11.62
C THR A 87 -8.53 -4.22 10.92
N GLN A 88 -7.58 -4.80 10.21
CA GLN A 88 -7.74 -6.12 9.62
C GLN A 88 -8.10 -7.19 10.67
N ILE A 89 -7.57 -7.07 11.89
CA ILE A 89 -7.85 -8.01 13.00
C ILE A 89 -9.30 -7.86 13.47
N THR A 90 -9.77 -6.63 13.65
CA THR A 90 -11.17 -6.38 14.05
C THR A 90 -12.14 -6.96 13.03
N ILE A 91 -11.88 -6.74 11.73
CA ILE A 91 -12.72 -7.27 10.65
C ILE A 91 -12.62 -8.80 10.61
N ALA A 92 -11.42 -9.37 10.73
CA ALA A 92 -11.23 -10.83 10.74
C ALA A 92 -11.98 -11.47 11.90
N THR A 93 -11.92 -10.89 13.10
CA THR A 93 -12.63 -11.39 14.27
C THR A 93 -14.15 -11.33 14.07
N ALA A 94 -14.68 -10.21 13.60
CA ALA A 94 -16.11 -10.06 13.33
C ALA A 94 -16.60 -11.07 12.28
N LEU A 95 -15.86 -11.27 11.19
CA LEU A 95 -16.22 -12.24 10.16
C LEU A 95 -16.08 -13.68 10.64
N TYR A 96 -15.09 -13.97 11.49
CA TYR A 96 -14.94 -15.31 12.09
C TYR A 96 -16.17 -15.68 12.91
N PHE A 97 -16.65 -14.79 13.80
CA PHE A 97 -17.86 -15.02 14.58
C PHE A 97 -19.11 -15.06 13.71
N PHE A 98 -19.19 -14.24 12.67
CA PHE A 98 -20.28 -14.30 11.71
C PHE A 98 -20.34 -15.67 11.00
N PHE A 99 -19.21 -16.25 10.58
CA PHE A 99 -19.19 -17.60 10.01
C PHE A 99 -19.64 -18.67 11.01
N PHE A 100 -19.29 -18.49 12.28
CA PHE A 100 -19.69 -19.42 13.34
C PHE A 100 -21.22 -19.46 13.56
N GLU A 101 -21.90 -18.35 13.32
CA GLU A 101 -23.37 -18.28 13.43
C GLU A 101 -24.10 -18.92 12.24
N ILE A 102 -23.40 -19.20 11.13
CA ILE A 102 -23.99 -19.79 9.94
C ILE A 102 -24.04 -21.31 10.11
N SER A 103 -25.22 -21.86 10.38
CA SER A 103 -25.45 -23.25 10.78
C SER A 103 -25.05 -24.33 9.78
N PHE A 104 -24.83 -23.97 8.49
CA PHE A 104 -24.40 -24.93 7.47
C PHE A 104 -22.89 -24.87 7.16
N LEU A 105 -22.15 -24.03 7.86
CA LEU A 105 -20.70 -23.92 7.73
C LEU A 105 -20.02 -24.64 8.90
N ASP A 106 -19.28 -25.69 8.59
CA ASP A 106 -18.52 -26.44 9.61
C ASP A 106 -17.15 -25.81 9.81
N MET A 107 -16.84 -25.46 11.06
CA MET A 107 -15.51 -25.00 11.45
C MET A 107 -14.50 -26.14 11.27
N GLY A 108 -13.34 -25.80 10.66
CA GLY A 108 -12.28 -26.78 10.45
C GLY A 108 -12.56 -27.81 9.36
N LEU A 109 -13.48 -27.53 8.43
CA LEU A 109 -13.81 -28.41 7.31
C LEU A 109 -12.56 -28.94 6.57
N PHE A 110 -11.50 -28.15 6.52
CA PHE A 110 -10.21 -28.47 5.88
C PHE A 110 -9.06 -28.56 6.88
N ALA A 111 -9.33 -28.91 8.15
CA ALA A 111 -8.31 -28.95 9.22
C ALA A 111 -7.17 -29.96 8.95
N THR A 112 -7.42 -31.00 8.17
CA THR A 112 -6.44 -32.04 7.82
C THR A 112 -5.54 -31.67 6.64
N THR A 113 -5.72 -30.48 6.05
CA THR A 113 -4.93 -30.03 4.91
C THR A 113 -3.47 -29.80 5.30
N PRO A 114 -2.50 -30.32 4.54
CA PRO A 114 -1.09 -30.09 4.79
C PRO A 114 -0.72 -28.60 4.84
N LYS A 115 0.14 -28.20 5.79
CA LYS A 115 0.49 -26.79 6.05
C LYS A 115 1.02 -26.05 4.80
N TYR A 116 1.81 -26.70 3.96
CA TYR A 116 2.35 -26.09 2.74
C TYR A 116 1.25 -25.73 1.73
N ILE A 117 0.17 -26.55 1.65
CA ILE A 117 -1.00 -26.25 0.81
C ILE A 117 -1.75 -25.06 1.38
N ILE A 118 -1.97 -25.01 2.70
CA ILE A 118 -2.63 -23.89 3.37
C ILE A 118 -1.88 -22.58 3.09
N ILE A 119 -0.54 -22.57 3.26
CA ILE A 119 0.29 -21.39 3.01
C ILE A 119 0.15 -20.94 1.55
N SER A 120 0.22 -21.87 0.61
CA SER A 120 0.13 -21.55 -0.83
C SER A 120 -1.25 -20.99 -1.20
N LEU A 121 -2.32 -21.64 -0.74
CA LEU A 121 -3.69 -21.21 -0.99
C LEU A 121 -3.98 -19.86 -0.31
N PHE A 122 -3.53 -19.67 0.93
CA PHE A 122 -3.66 -18.40 1.64
C PHE A 122 -2.99 -17.27 0.88
N THR A 123 -1.73 -17.46 0.48
CA THR A 123 -0.96 -16.45 -0.24
C THR A 123 -1.62 -16.09 -1.57
N LEU A 124 -2.05 -17.09 -2.34
CA LEU A 124 -2.71 -16.87 -3.62
C LEU A 124 -4.06 -16.16 -3.45
N THR A 125 -4.89 -16.63 -2.52
CA THR A 125 -6.21 -16.03 -2.23
C THR A 125 -6.04 -14.60 -1.74
N HIS A 126 -5.14 -14.36 -0.80
CA HIS A 126 -4.85 -13.03 -0.29
C HIS A 126 -4.42 -12.08 -1.41
N PHE A 127 -3.50 -12.53 -2.27
CA PHE A 127 -3.05 -11.75 -3.43
C PHE A 127 -4.21 -11.40 -4.38
N ILE A 128 -5.03 -12.40 -4.77
CA ILE A 128 -6.14 -12.19 -5.68
C ILE A 128 -7.18 -11.23 -5.07
N VAL A 129 -7.56 -11.43 -3.82
CA VAL A 129 -8.55 -10.59 -3.13
C VAL A 129 -8.05 -9.16 -2.97
N ASP A 130 -6.77 -8.97 -2.62
CA ASP A 130 -6.18 -7.62 -2.50
C ASP A 130 -6.11 -6.90 -3.85
N ASP A 131 -5.57 -7.55 -4.89
CA ASP A 131 -5.41 -6.93 -6.22
C ASP A 131 -6.76 -6.66 -6.89
N PHE A 132 -7.68 -7.62 -6.82
CA PHE A 132 -9.02 -7.48 -7.41
C PHE A 132 -9.84 -6.38 -6.73
N SER A 133 -9.85 -6.34 -5.39
CA SER A 133 -10.57 -5.29 -4.66
C SER A 133 -9.97 -3.91 -4.92
N LYS A 134 -8.64 -3.82 -5.04
CA LYS A 134 -7.93 -2.59 -5.41
C LYS A 134 -8.32 -2.12 -6.82
N TYR A 135 -8.37 -3.04 -7.78
CA TYR A 135 -8.82 -2.76 -9.14
C TYR A 135 -10.26 -2.23 -9.17
N ILE A 136 -11.19 -2.89 -8.46
CA ILE A 136 -12.60 -2.48 -8.42
C ILE A 136 -12.74 -1.07 -7.85
N VAL A 137 -12.14 -0.81 -6.68
CA VAL A 137 -12.22 0.51 -6.02
C VAL A 137 -11.61 1.58 -6.92
N HIS A 138 -10.45 1.33 -7.52
CA HIS A 138 -9.82 2.27 -8.45
C HIS A 138 -10.71 2.55 -9.68
N ARG A 139 -11.31 1.49 -10.25
CA ARG A 139 -12.26 1.63 -11.36
C ARG A 139 -13.48 2.47 -10.96
N TRP A 140 -14.03 2.31 -9.76
CA TRP A 140 -15.12 3.14 -9.26
C TRP A 140 -14.69 4.59 -9.08
N MET A 141 -13.47 4.84 -8.63
CA MET A 141 -12.92 6.19 -8.53
C MET A 141 -12.86 6.91 -9.88
N HIS A 142 -12.68 6.18 -10.97
CA HIS A 142 -12.74 6.74 -12.33
C HIS A 142 -14.16 6.85 -12.92
N ARG A 143 -15.15 6.14 -12.37
CA ARG A 143 -16.50 6.08 -12.94
C ARG A 143 -17.51 6.95 -12.22
N TRP A 144 -17.42 7.05 -10.89
CA TRP A 144 -18.39 7.76 -10.09
C TRP A 144 -17.95 9.20 -9.86
N PRO A 145 -18.75 10.22 -10.23
CA PRO A 145 -18.34 11.63 -10.15
C PRO A 145 -17.88 12.06 -8.76
N PHE A 146 -18.53 11.57 -7.71
CA PHE A 146 -18.14 11.84 -6.33
C PHE A 146 -16.75 11.28 -6.00
N LEU A 147 -16.48 10.03 -6.37
CA LEU A 147 -15.17 9.39 -6.13
C LEU A 147 -14.08 10.00 -7.03
N TRP A 148 -14.43 10.36 -8.27
CA TRP A 148 -13.54 11.07 -9.17
C TRP A 148 -13.13 12.43 -8.60
N ALA A 149 -14.04 13.15 -7.92
CA ALA A 149 -13.72 14.43 -7.29
C ALA A 149 -12.57 14.31 -6.27
N LEU A 150 -12.44 13.16 -5.60
CA LEU A 150 -11.33 12.82 -4.70
C LEU A 150 -10.08 12.38 -5.48
N HIS A 151 -10.27 11.46 -6.42
CA HIS A 151 -9.20 10.78 -7.15
C HIS A 151 -8.47 11.67 -8.18
N LYS A 152 -9.16 12.67 -8.75
CA LYS A 152 -8.55 13.64 -9.68
C LYS A 152 -7.35 14.39 -9.08
N VAL A 153 -7.23 14.46 -7.74
CA VAL A 153 -6.06 15.04 -7.05
C VAL A 153 -4.82 14.24 -7.41
N HIS A 154 -4.91 12.92 -7.43
CA HIS A 154 -3.82 12.03 -7.85
C HIS A 154 -3.40 12.28 -9.31
N HIS A 155 -4.36 12.51 -10.20
CA HIS A 155 -4.12 12.78 -11.62
C HIS A 155 -3.72 14.23 -11.95
N SER A 156 -3.67 15.12 -10.97
CA SER A 156 -3.36 16.55 -11.18
C SER A 156 -1.86 16.87 -11.26
N ALA A 157 -0.99 15.87 -11.12
CA ALA A 157 0.45 16.09 -11.14
C ALA A 157 0.95 16.42 -12.57
N THR A 158 1.64 17.53 -12.71
CA THR A 158 2.29 17.92 -13.98
C THR A 158 3.76 17.53 -14.05
N ASN A 159 4.39 17.30 -12.89
CA ASN A 159 5.75 16.78 -12.76
C ASN A 159 5.74 15.63 -11.76
N LEU A 160 6.53 14.60 -12.03
CA LEU A 160 6.64 13.43 -11.16
C LEU A 160 7.92 13.51 -10.33
N THR A 161 7.77 13.44 -9.02
CA THR A 161 8.84 13.27 -8.04
C THR A 161 8.54 12.04 -7.17
N PRO A 162 9.48 11.52 -6.39
CA PRO A 162 9.18 10.44 -5.44
C PRO A 162 8.02 10.77 -4.50
N MET A 163 7.82 12.05 -4.18
CA MET A 163 6.74 12.50 -3.30
C MET A 163 5.36 12.54 -3.98
N THR A 164 5.30 12.48 -5.32
CA THR A 164 4.03 12.46 -6.06
C THR A 164 3.19 11.22 -5.74
N VAL A 165 3.80 10.15 -5.26
CA VAL A 165 3.09 8.94 -4.79
C VAL A 165 2.12 9.24 -3.63
N PHE A 166 2.35 10.33 -2.89
CA PHE A 166 1.49 10.78 -1.79
C PHE A 166 0.46 11.83 -2.20
N ARG A 167 0.39 12.20 -3.49
CA ARG A 167 -0.63 13.11 -4.00
C ARG A 167 -1.97 12.37 -4.09
N THR A 168 -2.59 12.15 -2.95
CA THR A 168 -3.91 11.52 -2.82
C THR A 168 -4.77 12.38 -1.91
N HIS A 169 -6.07 12.44 -2.18
CA HIS A 169 -6.99 13.07 -1.24
C HIS A 169 -7.07 12.24 0.05
N PRO A 170 -7.13 12.85 1.27
CA PRO A 170 -7.19 12.07 2.51
C PRO A 170 -8.30 11.03 2.54
N LEU A 171 -9.50 11.37 2.06
CA LEU A 171 -10.63 10.42 1.99
C LEU A 171 -10.36 9.27 1.00
N GLU A 172 -9.63 9.49 -0.06
CA GLU A 172 -9.17 8.43 -0.95
C GLU A 172 -8.24 7.47 -0.21
N GLY A 173 -7.27 8.02 0.52
CA GLY A 173 -6.38 7.23 1.38
C GLY A 173 -7.17 6.39 2.41
N LEU A 174 -8.19 6.97 3.02
CA LEU A 174 -9.08 6.28 3.95
C LEU A 174 -9.81 5.10 3.28
N VAL A 175 -10.41 5.32 2.10
CA VAL A 175 -11.12 4.27 1.35
C VAL A 175 -10.18 3.10 1.03
N PHE A 176 -8.96 3.38 0.55
CA PHE A 176 -7.98 2.32 0.26
C PHE A 176 -7.48 1.61 1.52
N THR A 177 -7.35 2.30 2.65
CA THR A 177 -6.98 1.69 3.93
C THR A 177 -8.06 0.73 4.42
N LEU A 178 -9.32 1.16 4.42
CA LEU A 178 -10.46 0.32 4.82
C LEU A 178 -10.64 -0.87 3.87
N ARG A 179 -10.52 -0.65 2.55
CA ARG A 179 -10.52 -1.74 1.56
C ARG A 179 -9.45 -2.78 1.87
N SER A 180 -8.22 -2.33 2.15
CA SER A 180 -7.11 -3.24 2.46
C SER A 180 -7.37 -4.02 3.75
N ALA A 181 -7.85 -3.35 4.79
CA ALA A 181 -8.20 -3.99 6.04
C ALA A 181 -9.31 -5.03 5.84
N PHE A 182 -10.33 -4.73 5.02
CA PHE A 182 -11.40 -5.68 4.69
C PHE A 182 -10.90 -6.89 3.89
N ALA A 183 -10.11 -6.67 2.84
CA ALA A 183 -9.55 -7.74 2.02
C ALA A 183 -8.69 -8.71 2.84
N GLN A 184 -7.82 -8.16 3.70
CA GLN A 184 -6.98 -8.95 4.60
C GLN A 184 -7.81 -9.65 5.68
N GLY A 185 -8.72 -8.93 6.32
CA GLY A 185 -9.60 -9.49 7.35
C GLY A 185 -10.46 -10.65 6.83
N LEU A 186 -11.04 -10.48 5.62
CA LEU A 186 -11.81 -11.54 4.96
C LEU A 186 -10.97 -12.78 4.68
N THR A 187 -9.76 -12.60 4.13
CA THR A 187 -8.88 -13.74 3.84
C THR A 187 -8.45 -14.44 5.13
N ILE A 188 -8.03 -13.69 6.14
CA ILE A 188 -7.60 -14.27 7.44
C ILE A 188 -8.75 -15.03 8.09
N SER A 189 -9.95 -14.44 8.21
CA SER A 189 -11.10 -15.09 8.85
C SER A 189 -11.51 -16.37 8.13
N THR A 190 -11.57 -16.35 6.81
CA THR A 190 -11.91 -17.51 5.99
C THR A 190 -10.93 -18.67 6.26
N PHE A 191 -9.64 -18.39 6.22
CA PHE A 191 -8.65 -19.45 6.42
C PHE A 191 -8.55 -19.94 7.86
N VAL A 192 -8.65 -19.03 8.85
CA VAL A 192 -8.66 -19.43 10.26
C VAL A 192 -9.88 -20.28 10.59
N TYR A 193 -11.03 -19.95 10.03
CA TYR A 193 -12.27 -20.70 10.26
C TYR A 193 -12.24 -22.08 9.61
N PHE A 194 -11.96 -22.17 8.31
CA PHE A 194 -12.06 -23.45 7.57
C PHE A 194 -10.87 -24.38 7.76
N PHE A 195 -9.68 -23.86 8.06
CA PHE A 195 -8.46 -24.65 8.22
C PHE A 195 -8.01 -24.79 9.69
N ALA A 196 -8.91 -24.49 10.65
CA ALA A 196 -8.71 -24.68 12.09
C ALA A 196 -7.36 -24.17 12.62
N GLY A 197 -7.01 -22.91 12.30
CA GLY A 197 -5.77 -22.29 12.77
C GLY A 197 -4.50 -22.70 12.00
N GLY A 198 -4.62 -23.31 10.82
CA GLY A 198 -3.49 -23.60 9.94
C GLY A 198 -2.76 -22.35 9.41
N VAL A 199 -3.30 -21.17 9.67
CA VAL A 199 -2.70 -19.86 9.33
C VAL A 199 -2.11 -19.24 10.58
N ASP A 200 -0.79 -19.17 10.63
CA ASP A 200 -0.03 -18.49 11.68
C ASP A 200 0.43 -17.10 11.26
N LEU A 201 1.00 -16.36 12.21
CA LEU A 201 1.52 -15.01 11.97
C LEU A 201 2.58 -14.99 10.84
N TYR A 202 3.42 -16.00 10.75
CA TYR A 202 4.45 -16.10 9.69
C TYR A 202 3.84 -16.27 8.31
N THR A 203 2.74 -17.03 8.20
CA THR A 203 1.99 -17.18 6.95
C THR A 203 1.41 -15.83 6.50
N VAL A 204 0.79 -15.08 7.41
CA VAL A 204 0.24 -13.74 7.10
C VAL A 204 1.35 -12.76 6.69
N LEU A 205 2.47 -12.74 7.43
CA LEU A 205 3.59 -11.87 7.12
C LEU A 205 4.23 -12.23 5.77
N GLY A 206 4.39 -13.51 5.47
CA GLY A 206 4.94 -13.99 4.19
C GLY A 206 4.06 -13.62 3.01
N ALA A 207 2.73 -13.79 3.13
CA ALA A 207 1.78 -13.38 2.10
C ALA A 207 1.78 -11.87 1.88
N ASN A 208 1.82 -11.07 2.95
CA ASN A 208 1.93 -9.62 2.85
C ASN A 208 3.24 -9.18 2.18
N LEU A 209 4.36 -9.86 2.48
CA LEU A 209 5.64 -9.60 1.82
C LEU A 209 5.57 -9.92 0.32
N PHE A 210 4.94 -11.04 -0.05
CA PHE A 210 4.73 -11.40 -1.45
C PHE A 210 3.92 -10.33 -2.21
N VAL A 211 2.78 -9.91 -1.64
CA VAL A 211 1.93 -8.84 -2.21
C VAL A 211 2.70 -7.53 -2.31
N PHE A 212 3.49 -7.20 -1.31
CA PHE A 212 4.34 -6.01 -1.32
C PHE A 212 5.38 -6.05 -2.45
N LEU A 213 6.14 -7.14 -2.57
CA LEU A 213 7.13 -7.30 -3.65
C LEU A 213 6.47 -7.22 -5.03
N PHE A 214 5.32 -7.89 -5.21
CA PHE A 214 4.56 -7.80 -6.46
C PHE A 214 4.15 -6.36 -6.77
N ASN A 215 3.65 -5.60 -5.78
CA ASN A 215 3.27 -4.20 -5.98
C ASN A 215 4.47 -3.30 -6.32
N VAL A 216 5.64 -3.54 -5.73
CA VAL A 216 6.87 -2.78 -6.04
C VAL A 216 7.35 -3.07 -7.46
N PHE A 217 7.44 -4.34 -7.84
CA PHE A 217 7.93 -4.71 -9.17
C PHE A 217 6.87 -4.61 -10.27
N GLY A 218 5.64 -5.00 -9.98
CA GLY A 218 4.54 -5.01 -10.95
C GLY A 218 3.95 -3.62 -11.24
N SER A 219 3.94 -2.70 -10.27
CA SER A 219 3.42 -1.35 -10.49
C SER A 219 4.34 -0.47 -11.35
N ASN A 220 5.62 -0.81 -11.46
CA ASN A 220 6.58 -0.10 -12.32
C ASN A 220 6.52 -0.56 -13.78
N LEU A 221 5.70 -1.57 -14.11
CA LEU A 221 5.53 -2.11 -15.45
C LEU A 221 4.17 -1.74 -16.09
N ARG A 222 3.33 -0.95 -15.41
CA ARG A 222 2.01 -0.52 -15.88
C ARG A 222 1.97 0.96 -16.21
#